data_97e367b75011e1385c97ce0e0b2fe705
#
_entry.id   97e367b75011e1385c97ce0e0b2fe705
#
_cell.length_a   1.000
_cell.length_b   1.000
_cell.length_c   1.000
_cell.angle_alpha   90.00
_cell.angle_beta   90.00
_cell.angle_gamma   90.00
#
_symmetry.space_group_name_H-M   'P 1'
#
loop_
_entity.id
_entity.type
_entity.pdbx_description
1 polymer ?
#
loop_
_entity_poly.entity_id
_entity_poly.type
_entity_poly.pdbx_seq_one_letter_code
_entity_poly.pdbx_strand_id
1 'polypeptide(L)'
;MKKLFGLIILTILISGCLFRDPYKREFAGVTLNFRANLNEAEKIPLYPSEKTLRDVLLSDSIEEIGIAYIPNESENSFYLAASYELAYKLTIINKYYFQHPKPIVSIALNSTEEVFDLSSVERAMIILLGPSKTDATAVTIRSTVVFAEGKDFSEVNRTYTDLDLAVDKILLVLMKS
;
A
#
# COMPACT_ATOMS: atom_id res chain seq x y z
N MET A 1 -17.37 12.41 -46.19
CA MET A 1 -17.39 13.10 -44.89
C MET A 1 -17.84 12.22 -43.70
N LYS A 2 -18.92 11.43 -43.78
CA LYS A 2 -19.39 10.57 -42.65
C LYS A 2 -18.38 9.51 -42.18
N LYS A 3 -17.55 8.93 -43.08
CA LYS A 3 -16.53 7.93 -42.73
C LYS A 3 -15.31 8.53 -41.99
N LEU A 4 -14.98 9.80 -42.28
CA LEU A 4 -13.88 10.50 -41.64
C LEU A 4 -14.24 10.89 -40.17
N PHE A 5 -15.51 11.26 -39.95
CA PHE A 5 -16.04 11.58 -38.61
C PHE A 5 -16.04 10.37 -37.68
N GLY A 6 -16.41 9.18 -38.23
CA GLY A 6 -16.35 7.92 -37.43
C GLY A 6 -14.93 7.53 -37.05
N LEU A 7 -13.92 7.78 -37.88
CA LEU A 7 -12.52 7.48 -37.59
C LEU A 7 -11.95 8.40 -36.49
N ILE A 8 -12.31 9.69 -36.52
CA ILE A 8 -11.87 10.67 -35.50
C ILE A 8 -12.49 10.35 -34.15
N ILE A 9 -13.78 9.96 -34.08
CA ILE A 9 -14.43 9.56 -32.82
C ILE A 9 -13.79 8.29 -32.26
N LEU A 10 -13.47 7.31 -33.13
CA LEU A 10 -12.80 6.07 -32.69
C LEU A 10 -11.40 6.33 -32.16
N THR A 11 -10.61 7.22 -32.77
CA THR A 11 -9.28 7.61 -32.26
C THR A 11 -9.36 8.35 -30.95
N ILE A 12 -10.36 9.20 -30.73
CA ILE A 12 -10.56 9.90 -29.41
C ILE A 12 -10.97 8.90 -28.33
N LEU A 13 -11.82 7.91 -28.63
CA LEU A 13 -12.21 6.86 -27.69
C LEU A 13 -11.02 5.95 -27.31
N ILE A 14 -10.14 5.63 -28.26
CA ILE A 14 -8.95 4.82 -28.00
C ILE A 14 -7.89 5.62 -27.24
N SER A 15 -7.70 6.91 -27.53
CA SER A 15 -6.74 7.75 -26.81
C SER A 15 -7.16 8.06 -25.37
N GLY A 16 -8.46 8.12 -25.07
CA GLY A 16 -8.97 8.30 -23.70
C GLY A 16 -8.72 7.10 -22.77
N CYS A 17 -8.52 5.89 -23.33
CA CYS A 17 -8.20 4.69 -22.56
C CYS A 17 -6.70 4.44 -22.34
N LEU A 18 -5.80 5.19 -23.03
CA LEU A 18 -4.37 4.85 -23.11
C LEU A 18 -3.44 5.62 -22.15
N PHE A 19 -3.94 6.66 -21.48
CA PHE A 19 -3.12 7.44 -20.55
C PHE A 19 -3.74 7.48 -19.14
N ARG A 20 -3.80 6.33 -18.49
CA ARG A 20 -4.07 6.31 -17.06
C ARG A 20 -2.78 6.74 -16.34
N ASP A 21 -2.84 7.83 -15.59
CA ASP A 21 -1.71 8.30 -14.78
C ASP A 21 -1.28 7.15 -13.86
N PRO A 22 -0.03 6.62 -13.98
CA PRO A 22 0.41 5.47 -13.22
C PRO A 22 0.60 5.75 -11.73
N TYR A 23 0.42 7.00 -11.31
CA TYR A 23 0.51 7.46 -9.91
C TYR A 23 -0.85 7.82 -9.32
N LYS A 24 -1.96 7.54 -10.02
CA LYS A 24 -3.29 7.90 -9.55
C LYS A 24 -4.27 6.73 -9.65
N ARG A 25 -5.13 6.62 -8.66
CA ARG A 25 -6.26 5.68 -8.66
C ARG A 25 -7.50 6.35 -8.07
N GLU A 26 -8.63 6.15 -8.70
CA GLU A 26 -9.91 6.51 -8.10
C GLU A 26 -10.40 5.40 -7.17
N PHE A 27 -10.85 5.78 -5.99
CA PHE A 27 -11.47 4.91 -5.03
C PHE A 27 -12.55 5.64 -4.25
N ALA A 28 -13.76 5.08 -4.20
CA ALA A 28 -14.92 5.66 -3.50
C ALA A 28 -15.21 7.14 -3.88
N GLY A 29 -15.01 7.50 -5.13
CA GLY A 29 -15.21 8.87 -5.63
C GLY A 29 -14.08 9.87 -5.29
N VAL A 30 -12.98 9.39 -4.72
CA VAL A 30 -11.79 10.19 -4.39
C VAL A 30 -10.62 9.77 -5.27
N THR A 31 -9.92 10.73 -5.87
CA THR A 31 -8.65 10.47 -6.58
C THR A 31 -7.52 10.42 -5.57
N LEU A 32 -6.90 9.25 -5.43
CA LEU A 32 -5.72 9.04 -4.59
C LEU A 32 -4.45 9.16 -5.44
N ASN A 33 -3.49 9.95 -4.95
CA ASN A 33 -2.15 10.04 -5.54
C ASN A 33 -1.24 9.07 -4.79
N PHE A 34 -0.42 8.34 -5.54
CA PHE A 34 0.52 7.33 -5.02
C PHE A 34 1.96 7.78 -5.22
N ARG A 35 2.85 7.35 -4.34
CA ARG A 35 4.27 7.64 -4.44
C ARG A 35 4.93 6.80 -5.51
N ALA A 36 4.63 5.51 -5.56
CA ALA A 36 5.19 4.61 -6.54
C ALA A 36 4.35 4.50 -7.82
N ASN A 37 4.97 3.99 -8.86
CA ASN A 37 4.28 3.61 -10.09
C ASN A 37 3.38 2.39 -9.82
N LEU A 38 2.08 2.55 -9.97
CA LEU A 38 1.09 1.51 -9.65
C LEU A 38 1.25 0.25 -10.51
N ASN A 39 1.71 0.38 -11.76
CA ASN A 39 1.97 -0.79 -12.62
C ASN A 39 3.16 -1.62 -12.12
N GLU A 40 4.10 -1.00 -11.39
CA GLU A 40 5.21 -1.70 -10.75
C GLU A 40 4.77 -2.25 -9.39
N ALA A 41 4.03 -1.48 -8.60
CA ALA A 41 3.47 -1.93 -7.33
C ALA A 41 2.55 -3.17 -7.50
N GLU A 42 1.76 -3.24 -8.58
CA GLU A 42 0.94 -4.42 -8.88
C GLU A 42 1.76 -5.72 -9.04
N LYS A 43 3.01 -5.61 -9.52
CA LYS A 43 3.91 -6.77 -9.74
C LYS A 43 4.61 -7.24 -8.47
N ILE A 44 4.58 -6.46 -7.39
CA ILE A 44 5.23 -6.85 -6.12
C ILE A 44 4.61 -8.16 -5.62
N PRO A 45 5.45 -9.17 -5.29
CA PRO A 45 4.99 -10.42 -4.71
C PRO A 45 4.22 -10.20 -3.41
N LEU A 46 3.15 -10.96 -3.22
CA LEU A 46 2.34 -10.95 -2.01
C LEU A 46 2.05 -12.38 -1.57
N TYR A 47 2.36 -12.70 -0.32
CA TYR A 47 2.25 -14.04 0.24
C TYR A 47 1.44 -14.04 1.55
N PRO A 48 0.56 -15.01 1.78
CA PRO A 48 0.21 -16.11 0.87
C PRO A 48 -0.73 -15.69 -0.26
N SER A 49 -1.61 -14.67 -0.10
CA SER A 49 -2.56 -14.23 -1.13
C SER A 49 -3.15 -12.85 -0.85
N GLU A 50 -3.68 -12.20 -1.90
CA GLU A 50 -4.43 -10.93 -1.77
C GLU A 50 -5.68 -11.10 -0.89
N LYS A 51 -6.33 -12.26 -0.97
CA LYS A 51 -7.47 -12.58 -0.10
C LYS A 51 -7.07 -12.56 1.37
N THR A 52 -5.94 -13.19 1.73
CA THR A 52 -5.45 -13.20 3.11
C THR A 52 -5.17 -11.78 3.63
N LEU A 53 -4.58 -10.91 2.79
CA LEU A 53 -4.34 -9.52 3.16
C LEU A 53 -5.65 -8.79 3.49
N ARG A 54 -6.67 -8.97 2.64
CA ARG A 54 -8.00 -8.38 2.86
C ARG A 54 -8.67 -8.95 4.11
N ASP A 55 -8.62 -10.27 4.28
CA ASP A 55 -9.20 -10.95 5.44
C ASP A 55 -8.56 -10.46 6.76
N VAL A 56 -7.27 -10.14 6.76
CA VAL A 56 -6.57 -9.57 7.93
C VAL A 56 -6.94 -8.12 8.16
N LEU A 57 -6.81 -7.24 7.15
CA LEU A 57 -6.94 -5.80 7.37
C LEU A 57 -8.39 -5.29 7.33
N LEU A 58 -9.28 -6.00 6.64
CA LEU A 58 -10.71 -5.65 6.50
C LEU A 58 -11.65 -6.53 7.33
N SER A 59 -11.13 -7.40 8.20
CA SER A 59 -11.97 -8.21 9.11
C SER A 59 -12.69 -7.36 10.13
N ASP A 60 -13.97 -7.61 10.37
CA ASP A 60 -14.74 -6.93 11.42
C ASP A 60 -14.21 -7.22 12.83
N SER A 61 -13.45 -8.32 13.02
CA SER A 61 -12.82 -8.64 14.30
C SER A 61 -11.63 -7.75 14.64
N ILE A 62 -11.03 -7.09 13.64
CA ILE A 62 -9.94 -6.14 13.86
C ILE A 62 -10.52 -4.80 14.27
N GLU A 63 -10.17 -4.32 15.45
CA GLU A 63 -10.60 -3.04 15.99
C GLU A 63 -9.60 -1.91 15.75
N GLU A 64 -8.30 -2.25 15.58
CA GLU A 64 -7.21 -1.28 15.38
C GLU A 64 -6.20 -1.79 14.37
N ILE A 65 -5.60 -0.88 13.58
CA ILE A 65 -4.48 -1.17 12.68
C ILE A 65 -3.25 -0.41 13.15
N GLY A 66 -2.21 -1.13 13.55
CA GLY A 66 -0.90 -0.57 13.87
C GLY A 66 -0.01 -0.50 12.63
N ILE A 67 0.69 0.63 12.43
CA ILE A 67 1.77 0.76 11.46
C ILE A 67 3.06 0.89 12.24
N ALA A 68 3.96 -0.07 12.10
CA ALA A 68 5.18 -0.16 12.88
C ALA A 68 6.43 -0.10 12.02
N TYR A 69 7.53 0.42 12.57
CA TYR A 69 8.87 0.36 11.99
C TYR A 69 9.93 0.38 13.09
N ILE A 70 11.12 -0.11 12.78
CA ILE A 70 12.27 -0.03 13.68
C ILE A 70 13.09 1.21 13.27
N PRO A 71 13.21 2.22 14.15
CA PRO A 71 13.98 3.43 13.85
C PRO A 71 15.43 3.11 13.50
N ASN A 72 15.91 3.71 12.40
CA ASN A 72 17.30 3.69 11.97
C ASN A 72 17.63 5.06 11.38
N GLU A 73 18.67 5.71 11.87
CA GLU A 73 19.01 7.10 11.49
C GLU A 73 19.06 7.32 9.98
N SER A 74 19.61 6.36 9.22
CA SER A 74 19.72 6.45 7.76
C SER A 74 18.42 6.20 7.00
N GLU A 75 17.42 5.57 7.61
CA GLU A 75 16.20 5.10 6.95
C GLU A 75 14.92 5.79 7.46
N ASN A 76 14.99 6.54 8.57
CA ASN A 76 13.82 7.11 9.23
C ASN A 76 12.94 7.97 8.32
N SER A 77 13.51 8.76 7.42
CA SER A 77 12.75 9.61 6.50
C SER A 77 11.87 8.80 5.55
N PHE A 78 12.35 7.64 5.11
CA PHE A 78 11.60 6.72 4.24
C PHE A 78 10.48 6.03 4.99
N TYR A 79 10.75 5.55 6.22
CA TYR A 79 9.71 4.97 7.08
C TYR A 79 8.59 5.96 7.41
N LEU A 80 8.94 7.20 7.76
CA LEU A 80 7.96 8.24 8.05
C LEU A 80 7.11 8.57 6.83
N ALA A 81 7.71 8.70 5.65
CA ALA A 81 6.98 8.96 4.41
C ALA A 81 6.02 7.81 4.05
N ALA A 82 6.49 6.56 4.12
CA ALA A 82 5.69 5.38 3.85
C ALA A 82 4.56 5.20 4.89
N SER A 83 4.85 5.42 6.19
CA SER A 83 3.84 5.39 7.26
C SER A 83 2.74 6.41 7.05
N TYR A 84 3.11 7.65 6.72
CA TYR A 84 2.15 8.72 6.48
C TYR A 84 1.23 8.40 5.30
N GLU A 85 1.81 7.95 4.19
CA GLU A 85 1.04 7.56 3.00
C GLU A 85 0.07 6.44 3.30
N LEU A 86 0.56 5.39 3.97
CA LEU A 86 -0.24 4.24 4.35
C LEU A 86 -1.37 4.64 5.30
N ALA A 87 -1.08 5.38 6.36
CA ALA A 87 -2.08 5.83 7.35
C ALA A 87 -3.17 6.69 6.70
N TYR A 88 -2.79 7.65 5.86
CA TYR A 88 -3.72 8.52 5.16
C TYR A 88 -4.69 7.74 4.27
N LYS A 89 -4.16 6.86 3.42
CA LYS A 89 -4.98 6.09 2.47
C LYS A 89 -5.80 5.00 3.15
N LEU A 90 -5.24 4.32 4.17
CA LEU A 90 -6.00 3.38 5.00
C LEU A 90 -7.20 4.07 5.69
N THR A 91 -7.05 5.32 6.12
CA THR A 91 -8.17 6.07 6.70
C THR A 91 -9.31 6.24 5.68
N ILE A 92 -8.99 6.52 4.41
CA ILE A 92 -9.99 6.64 3.35
C ILE A 92 -10.63 5.28 3.04
N ILE A 93 -9.83 4.23 2.94
CA ILE A 93 -10.30 2.85 2.70
C ILE A 93 -11.19 2.38 3.84
N ASN A 94 -10.79 2.59 5.09
CA ASN A 94 -11.59 2.25 6.26
C ASN A 94 -12.95 2.95 6.29
N LYS A 95 -13.01 4.23 5.94
CA LYS A 95 -14.28 4.96 5.85
C LYS A 95 -15.23 4.41 4.79
N TYR A 96 -14.69 3.78 3.77
CA TYR A 96 -15.51 3.15 2.74
C TYR A 96 -16.09 1.80 3.17
N TYR A 97 -15.27 0.97 3.86
CA TYR A 97 -15.67 -0.38 4.25
C TYR A 97 -16.42 -0.46 5.58
N PHE A 98 -16.18 0.47 6.50
CA PHE A 98 -16.70 0.40 7.87
C PHE A 98 -17.52 1.62 8.25
N GLN A 99 -18.66 1.41 8.90
CA GLN A 99 -19.47 2.50 9.49
C GLN A 99 -18.68 3.23 10.59
N HIS A 100 -17.89 2.48 11.36
CA HIS A 100 -16.99 2.98 12.38
C HIS A 100 -15.55 2.69 11.94
N PRO A 101 -14.86 3.66 11.33
CA PRO A 101 -13.49 3.47 10.86
C PRO A 101 -12.55 3.06 11.99
N LYS A 102 -11.72 2.06 11.76
CA LYS A 102 -10.74 1.56 12.72
C LYS A 102 -9.67 2.61 12.97
N PRO A 103 -9.25 2.84 14.23
CA PRO A 103 -8.07 3.64 14.55
C PRO A 103 -6.83 3.13 13.82
N ILE A 104 -6.00 4.06 13.35
CA ILE A 104 -4.70 3.76 12.77
C ILE A 104 -3.65 4.44 13.64
N VAL A 105 -2.73 3.65 14.19
CA VAL A 105 -1.69 4.14 15.09
C VAL A 105 -0.30 3.84 14.52
N SER A 106 0.64 4.78 14.66
CA SER A 106 2.04 4.58 14.27
C SER A 106 2.88 4.27 15.51
N ILE A 107 3.73 3.23 15.43
CA ILE A 107 4.49 2.69 16.55
C ILE A 107 5.95 2.55 16.12
N ALA A 108 6.87 3.10 16.90
CA ALA A 108 8.31 2.81 16.78
C ALA A 108 8.64 1.59 17.65
N LEU A 109 9.30 0.59 17.08
CA LEU A 109 9.67 -0.65 17.74
C LEU A 109 11.17 -0.68 18.03
N ASN A 110 11.60 -1.46 19.04
CA ASN A 110 13.01 -1.74 19.28
C ASN A 110 13.48 -2.99 18.49
N SER A 111 12.58 -3.93 18.26
CA SER A 111 12.87 -5.14 17.48
C SER A 111 11.67 -5.62 16.66
N THR A 112 11.91 -6.52 15.69
CA THR A 112 10.83 -7.11 14.88
C THR A 112 9.96 -8.08 15.68
N GLU A 113 10.49 -8.67 16.75
CA GLU A 113 9.76 -9.59 17.62
C GLU A 113 8.63 -8.90 18.37
N GLU A 114 8.83 -7.65 18.79
CA GLU A 114 7.82 -6.85 19.49
C GLU A 114 6.51 -6.71 18.70
N VAL A 115 6.54 -6.79 17.36
CA VAL A 115 5.33 -6.68 16.55
C VAL A 115 4.34 -7.80 16.82
N PHE A 116 4.83 -9.01 17.12
CA PHE A 116 3.97 -10.15 17.43
C PHE A 116 3.33 -10.03 18.81
N ASP A 117 4.01 -9.40 19.75
CA ASP A 117 3.47 -9.12 21.08
C ASP A 117 2.38 -8.04 21.04
N LEU A 118 2.52 -7.08 20.11
CA LEU A 118 1.54 -6.01 19.90
C LEU A 118 0.37 -6.43 19.04
N SER A 119 0.51 -7.47 18.21
CA SER A 119 -0.56 -8.01 17.40
C SER A 119 -1.52 -8.88 18.23
N SER A 120 -2.80 -8.89 17.85
CA SER A 120 -3.83 -9.73 18.49
C SER A 120 -4.92 -10.08 17.48
N VAL A 121 -5.93 -10.81 17.92
CA VAL A 121 -7.14 -11.07 17.09
C VAL A 121 -7.96 -9.82 16.83
N GLU A 122 -7.76 -8.75 17.62
CA GLU A 122 -8.43 -7.46 17.49
C GLU A 122 -7.52 -6.38 16.92
N ARG A 123 -6.20 -6.63 16.82
CA ARG A 123 -5.22 -5.67 16.31
C ARG A 123 -4.39 -6.29 15.20
N ALA A 124 -4.52 -5.77 13.99
CA ALA A 124 -3.62 -6.06 12.89
C ALA A 124 -2.42 -5.11 12.90
N MET A 125 -1.24 -5.64 12.59
CA MET A 125 0.00 -4.86 12.50
C MET A 125 0.54 -4.85 11.08
N ILE A 126 0.94 -3.68 10.57
CA ILE A 126 1.72 -3.54 9.35
C ILE A 126 3.11 -3.07 9.76
N ILE A 127 4.12 -3.89 9.55
CA ILE A 127 5.51 -3.54 9.83
C ILE A 127 6.24 -3.16 8.53
N LEU A 128 6.89 -2.01 8.55
CA LEU A 128 7.70 -1.49 7.45
C LEU A 128 9.14 -1.93 7.65
N LEU A 129 9.70 -2.66 6.69
CA LEU A 129 11.07 -3.16 6.71
C LEU A 129 11.85 -2.59 5.52
N GLY A 130 12.95 -1.90 5.82
CA GLY A 130 13.88 -1.36 4.84
C GLY A 130 15.12 -2.23 4.63
N PRO A 131 16.10 -1.76 3.83
CA PRO A 131 17.29 -2.51 3.43
C PRO A 131 18.13 -3.06 4.59
N SER A 132 18.10 -2.42 5.76
CA SER A 132 18.79 -2.91 6.95
C SER A 132 18.14 -4.15 7.59
N LYS A 133 16.91 -4.51 7.18
CA LYS A 133 16.09 -5.57 7.80
C LYS A 133 15.61 -6.63 6.82
N THR A 134 15.67 -6.36 5.52
CA THR A 134 15.23 -7.30 4.47
C THR A 134 16.06 -7.15 3.20
N ASP A 135 16.25 -8.24 2.48
CA ASP A 135 16.82 -8.30 1.13
C ASP A 135 15.76 -8.56 0.05
N ALA A 136 14.48 -8.51 0.42
CA ALA A 136 13.34 -8.72 -0.46
C ALA A 136 12.54 -7.42 -0.68
N THR A 137 11.87 -7.34 -1.84
CA THR A 137 10.78 -6.39 -2.09
C THR A 137 9.49 -7.18 -2.24
N ALA A 138 8.68 -7.23 -1.19
CA ALA A 138 7.50 -8.08 -1.10
C ALA A 138 6.50 -7.59 -0.06
N VAL A 139 5.31 -8.19 -0.08
CA VAL A 139 4.35 -8.14 1.03
C VAL A 139 4.16 -9.55 1.56
N THR A 140 4.44 -9.76 2.84
CA THR A 140 4.31 -11.06 3.50
C THR A 140 3.34 -10.97 4.67
N ILE A 141 2.48 -11.97 4.86
CA ILE A 141 1.49 -12.00 5.94
C ILE A 141 1.75 -13.19 6.83
N ARG A 142 1.82 -12.96 8.14
CA ARG A 142 1.94 -14.00 9.17
C ARG A 142 0.96 -13.70 10.30
N SER A 143 -0.08 -14.54 10.43
CA SER A 143 -1.18 -14.28 11.38
C SER A 143 -1.85 -12.92 11.08
N THR A 144 -1.90 -12.03 12.07
CA THR A 144 -2.43 -10.65 11.95
C THR A 144 -1.36 -9.60 11.66
N VAL A 145 -0.14 -10.04 11.29
CA VAL A 145 0.99 -9.17 10.95
C VAL A 145 1.24 -9.18 9.44
N VAL A 146 1.29 -8.00 8.85
CA VAL A 146 1.63 -7.75 7.45
C VAL A 146 3.01 -7.10 7.38
N PHE A 147 3.94 -7.68 6.66
CA PHE A 147 5.28 -7.15 6.42
C PHE A 147 5.29 -6.46 5.06
N ALA A 148 5.56 -5.16 5.03
CA ALA A 148 5.86 -4.39 3.82
C ALA A 148 7.38 -4.27 3.72
N GLU A 149 7.99 -4.99 2.78
CA GLU A 149 9.43 -5.20 2.67
C GLU A 149 9.98 -4.44 1.46
N GLY A 150 11.01 -3.60 1.67
CA GLY A 150 11.69 -2.86 0.62
C GLY A 150 13.21 -2.99 0.74
N LYS A 151 13.84 -3.76 -0.14
CA LYS A 151 15.27 -4.07 -0.12
C LYS A 151 16.17 -2.91 -0.56
N ASP A 152 15.63 -1.91 -1.26
CA ASP A 152 16.41 -0.80 -1.81
C ASP A 152 15.67 0.53 -1.63
N PHE A 153 16.37 1.50 -1.06
CA PHE A 153 15.92 2.88 -0.91
C PHE A 153 16.58 3.84 -1.89
N SER A 154 17.38 3.34 -2.82
CA SER A 154 17.97 4.18 -3.86
C SER A 154 16.89 4.69 -4.82
N GLU A 155 16.89 5.99 -5.04
CA GLU A 155 16.03 6.67 -6.01
C GLU A 155 16.72 6.84 -7.38
N VAL A 156 17.66 5.97 -7.70
CA VAL A 156 18.36 6.01 -8.99
C VAL A 156 17.37 5.69 -10.12
N ASN A 157 17.11 6.69 -10.95
CA ASN A 157 16.15 6.63 -12.07
C ASN A 157 14.65 6.54 -11.68
N ARG A 158 14.28 6.77 -10.41
CA ARG A 158 12.90 6.81 -9.94
C ARG A 158 12.77 7.72 -8.70
N THR A 159 11.55 8.20 -8.43
CA THR A 159 11.25 9.11 -7.29
C THR A 159 10.62 8.38 -6.11
N TYR A 160 10.75 7.06 -6.04
CA TYR A 160 10.16 6.19 -5.00
C TYR A 160 11.08 5.03 -4.69
N THR A 161 10.90 4.47 -3.51
CA THR A 161 11.68 3.34 -2.99
C THR A 161 10.96 2.01 -3.21
N ASP A 162 11.66 0.90 -2.96
CA ASP A 162 11.05 -0.43 -2.94
C ASP A 162 10.00 -0.56 -1.81
N LEU A 163 10.17 0.18 -0.71
CA LEU A 163 9.18 0.21 0.37
C LEU A 163 7.88 0.90 -0.08
N ASP A 164 7.98 2.00 -0.85
CA ASP A 164 6.80 2.65 -1.43
C ASP A 164 6.03 1.67 -2.34
N LEU A 165 6.74 0.84 -3.12
CA LEU A 165 6.11 -0.21 -3.94
C LEU A 165 5.34 -1.24 -3.09
N ALA A 166 5.93 -1.71 -1.99
CA ALA A 166 5.29 -2.67 -1.11
C ALA A 166 4.06 -2.07 -0.40
N VAL A 167 4.16 -0.82 0.06
CA VAL A 167 3.05 -0.06 0.66
C VAL A 167 1.92 0.13 -0.36
N ASP A 168 2.24 0.57 -1.57
CA ASP A 168 1.24 0.78 -2.61
C ASP A 168 0.61 -0.55 -3.08
N LYS A 169 1.35 -1.68 -3.04
CA LYS A 169 0.78 -3.02 -3.24
C LYS A 169 -0.31 -3.34 -2.21
N ILE A 170 -0.07 -3.09 -0.94
CA ILE A 170 -1.07 -3.28 0.13
C ILE A 170 -2.33 -2.46 -0.19
N LEU A 171 -2.17 -1.18 -0.46
CA LEU A 171 -3.28 -0.27 -0.74
C LEU A 171 -4.07 -0.68 -1.98
N LEU A 172 -3.40 -1.05 -3.07
CA LEU A 172 -4.04 -1.51 -4.30
C LEU A 172 -4.92 -2.75 -4.07
N VAL A 173 -4.45 -3.70 -3.26
CA VAL A 173 -5.21 -4.91 -2.94
C VAL A 173 -6.45 -4.58 -2.13
N LEU A 174 -6.35 -3.67 -1.15
CA LEU A 174 -7.49 -3.26 -0.33
C LEU A 174 -8.54 -2.47 -1.12
N MET A 175 -8.13 -1.76 -2.17
CA MET A 175 -9.01 -0.98 -3.04
C MET A 175 -9.73 -1.83 -4.11
N LYS A 176 -9.39 -3.10 -4.28
CA LYS A 176 -10.12 -4.02 -5.18
C LYS A 176 -11.46 -4.36 -4.53
N SER A 177 -12.56 -4.00 -5.20
CA SER A 177 -13.94 -4.39 -4.82
C SER A 177 -14.23 -5.82 -5.25
#